data_fe9376ae079e489ec56adb1f4dad1fa0
#
_entry.id   fe9376ae079e489ec56adb1f4dad1fa0
#
_cell.length_a   1.000
_cell.length_b   1.000
_cell.length_c   1.000
_cell.angle_alpha   90.00
_cell.angle_beta   90.00
_cell.angle_gamma   90.00
#
_symmetry.space_group_name_H-M   'P 1'
#
loop_
_entity.id
_entity.type
_entity.pdbx_description
1 polymer ?
#
loop_
_entity_poly.entity_id
_entity_poly.type
_entity_poly.pdbx_seq_one_letter_code
_entity_poly.pdbx_strand_id
1 'polypeptide(L)'
;MMEKLSLDKFEEAYERVQEVVLPTNLVQSDFFSQMTGNKVYFKPENLQLTGAYKIRGAYYKISTLSDEEKAKGLITASAGNHAQGVAYAARKFGAPAIVVMPTTTPLLKVNRTKELGAEVVLHGNVYDEACEKAKELAAEHGYTFVHPFDDLEVATGQGSIAMEIVKELPTVDTILVPVGGGGLSTGVSTLAKMLNPKIKVIGVEPAGANCLQESLKAGHPVTLENVNTIADGTAVKTPGETIFPYLQENLDDVITIEDDELIVAFLDILENHKMLVENSGLLTIAALKHLKPEGKKVVSILSGGNMDIITLASVVQNGLIQRSRIFTVSVLLPDVPGQLNKVSKVIADVQGNVIKLEHNQFVSVNRNS
;
A
#
# COMPACT_ATOMS: atom_id res chain seq x y z
N MET A 1 31.98 7.37 6.87
CA MET A 1 31.14 8.27 6.07
C MET A 1 29.85 7.52 5.80
N MET A 2 28.68 8.10 6.16
CA MET A 2 27.40 7.51 5.74
C MET A 2 27.38 7.42 4.21
N GLU A 3 27.02 6.26 3.69
CA GLU A 3 26.79 6.09 2.25
C GLU A 3 25.64 7.01 1.82
N LYS A 4 25.90 7.95 0.92
CA LYS A 4 24.90 8.92 0.49
C LYS A 4 24.19 8.40 -0.76
N LEU A 5 22.87 8.56 -0.80
CA LEU A 5 22.10 8.45 -2.04
C LEU A 5 22.64 9.49 -3.03
N SER A 6 22.90 9.10 -4.27
CA SER A 6 23.43 9.98 -5.32
C SER A 6 22.63 9.84 -6.60
N LEU A 7 22.67 10.87 -7.45
CA LEU A 7 21.97 10.85 -8.73
C LEU A 7 22.45 9.68 -9.61
N ASP A 8 23.76 9.45 -9.67
CA ASP A 8 24.35 8.35 -10.45
C ASP A 8 23.82 6.98 -10.04
N LYS A 9 23.65 6.74 -8.71
CA LYS A 9 23.05 5.50 -8.20
C LYS A 9 21.56 5.38 -8.59
N PHE A 10 20.81 6.46 -8.58
CA PHE A 10 19.42 6.47 -9.03
C PHE A 10 19.28 6.22 -10.53
N GLU A 11 20.18 6.78 -11.34
CA GLU A 11 20.23 6.54 -12.78
C GLU A 11 20.57 5.07 -13.08
N GLU A 12 21.59 4.52 -12.41
CA GLU A 12 21.91 3.10 -12.48
C GLU A 12 20.73 2.21 -12.08
N ALA A 13 20.07 2.53 -10.97
CA ALA A 13 18.91 1.79 -10.50
C ALA A 13 17.76 1.86 -11.53
N TYR A 14 17.51 3.04 -12.08
CA TYR A 14 16.51 3.21 -13.12
C TYR A 14 16.78 2.31 -14.33
N GLU A 15 18.01 2.28 -14.83
CA GLU A 15 18.40 1.44 -15.96
C GLU A 15 18.21 -0.06 -15.65
N ARG A 16 18.70 -0.52 -14.49
CA ARG A 16 18.61 -1.93 -14.10
C ARG A 16 17.17 -2.40 -13.87
N VAL A 17 16.32 -1.59 -13.25
CA VAL A 17 14.94 -2.04 -12.98
C VAL A 17 14.08 -2.14 -14.24
N GLN A 18 14.44 -1.46 -15.34
CA GLN A 18 13.72 -1.59 -16.61
C GLN A 18 13.72 -3.04 -17.16
N GLU A 19 14.65 -3.87 -16.71
CA GLU A 19 14.70 -5.29 -17.11
C GLU A 19 13.55 -6.12 -16.55
N VAL A 20 12.88 -5.63 -15.49
CA VAL A 20 11.88 -6.43 -14.75
C VAL A 20 10.55 -5.70 -14.50
N VAL A 21 10.49 -4.40 -14.69
CA VAL A 21 9.25 -3.65 -14.47
C VAL A 21 8.43 -3.53 -15.74
N LEU A 22 7.12 -3.50 -15.59
CA LEU A 22 6.22 -3.11 -16.67
C LEU A 22 6.20 -1.59 -16.78
N PRO A 23 6.11 -1.03 -17.99
CA PRO A 23 5.83 0.38 -18.17
C PRO A 23 4.50 0.73 -17.51
N THR A 24 4.53 1.53 -16.45
CA THR A 24 3.35 2.03 -15.74
C THR A 24 3.21 3.51 -16.04
N ASN A 25 2.85 3.85 -17.26
CA ASN A 25 2.70 5.23 -17.71
C ASN A 25 1.69 6.00 -16.86
N LEU A 26 1.85 7.31 -16.78
CA LEU A 26 0.94 8.16 -16.04
C LEU A 26 -0.46 8.14 -16.66
N VAL A 27 -1.46 7.97 -15.82
CA VAL A 27 -2.88 7.98 -16.22
C VAL A 27 -3.52 9.27 -15.72
N GLN A 28 -3.87 10.17 -16.62
CA GLN A 28 -4.62 11.38 -16.25
C GLN A 28 -6.03 11.01 -15.79
N SER A 29 -6.49 11.70 -14.75
CA SER A 29 -7.83 11.54 -14.21
C SER A 29 -8.64 12.80 -14.33
N ASP A 30 -9.61 12.82 -15.22
CA ASP A 30 -10.54 13.95 -15.33
C ASP A 30 -11.48 14.03 -14.13
N PHE A 31 -11.92 12.88 -13.62
CA PHE A 31 -12.78 12.81 -12.44
C PHE A 31 -12.13 13.45 -11.21
N PHE A 32 -10.93 13.00 -10.84
CA PHE A 32 -10.22 13.56 -9.69
C PHE A 32 -9.70 14.97 -9.94
N SER A 33 -9.42 15.33 -11.20
CA SER A 33 -9.03 16.70 -11.55
C SER A 33 -10.18 17.68 -11.33
N GLN A 34 -11.39 17.34 -11.76
CA GLN A 34 -12.58 18.15 -11.52
C GLN A 34 -12.92 18.24 -10.03
N MET A 35 -12.84 17.12 -9.32
CA MET A 35 -13.13 17.06 -7.89
C MET A 35 -12.19 17.95 -7.05
N THR A 36 -10.90 18.02 -7.40
CA THR A 36 -9.86 18.70 -6.59
C THR A 36 -9.50 20.10 -7.09
N GLY A 37 -9.89 20.47 -8.30
CA GLY A 37 -9.43 21.71 -8.94
C GLY A 37 -7.93 21.69 -9.30
N ASN A 38 -7.31 20.50 -9.38
CA ASN A 38 -5.93 20.26 -9.79
C ASN A 38 -5.91 19.41 -11.07
N LYS A 39 -4.74 19.20 -11.66
CA LYS A 39 -4.52 18.25 -12.76
C LYS A 39 -3.95 16.96 -12.17
N VAL A 40 -4.79 15.95 -11.96
CA VAL A 40 -4.42 14.72 -11.27
C VAL A 40 -3.99 13.65 -12.27
N TYR A 41 -2.87 13.00 -11.94
CA TYR A 41 -2.32 11.86 -12.66
C TYR A 41 -2.05 10.72 -11.67
N PHE A 42 -2.21 9.49 -12.11
CA PHE A 42 -1.85 8.30 -11.34
C PHE A 42 -0.58 7.66 -11.89
N LYS A 43 0.32 7.25 -11.00
CA LYS A 43 1.43 6.34 -11.29
C LYS A 43 1.01 4.93 -10.84
N PRO A 44 0.52 4.06 -11.74
CA PRO A 44 -0.19 2.84 -11.37
C PRO A 44 0.75 1.66 -11.09
N GLU A 45 1.50 1.71 -10.00
CA GLU A 45 2.40 0.62 -9.57
C GLU A 45 1.64 -0.65 -9.11
N ASN A 46 0.33 -0.55 -8.89
CA ASN A 46 -0.56 -1.70 -8.72
C ASN A 46 -0.64 -2.62 -9.95
N LEU A 47 -0.21 -2.15 -11.11
CA LEU A 47 -0.18 -2.91 -12.37
C LEU A 47 1.17 -3.60 -12.65
N GLN A 48 2.14 -3.52 -11.74
CA GLN A 48 3.40 -4.24 -11.87
C GLN A 48 3.21 -5.78 -11.86
N LEU A 49 4.18 -6.53 -12.37
CA LEU A 49 4.14 -8.00 -12.47
C LEU A 49 3.84 -8.70 -11.13
N THR A 50 4.35 -8.14 -10.03
CA THR A 50 4.06 -8.63 -8.67
C THR A 50 2.87 -7.92 -8.02
N GLY A 51 2.14 -7.09 -8.76
CA GLY A 51 1.00 -6.32 -8.27
C GLY A 51 1.35 -5.16 -7.35
N ALA A 52 2.64 -4.76 -7.25
CA ALA A 52 3.09 -3.64 -6.43
C ALA A 52 4.50 -3.18 -6.81
N TYR A 53 4.85 -1.96 -6.39
CA TYR A 53 6.14 -1.31 -6.63
C TYR A 53 7.36 -2.03 -6.03
N LYS A 54 7.17 -2.90 -5.05
CA LYS A 54 8.25 -3.54 -4.26
C LYS A 54 9.27 -4.29 -5.09
N ILE A 55 8.90 -4.75 -6.28
CA ILE A 55 9.80 -5.40 -7.23
C ILE A 55 11.00 -4.51 -7.58
N ARG A 56 10.82 -3.20 -7.68
CA ARG A 56 11.86 -2.23 -8.06
C ARG A 56 13.03 -2.24 -7.07
N GLY A 57 12.74 -1.99 -5.80
CA GLY A 57 13.75 -1.98 -4.75
C GLY A 57 14.36 -3.36 -4.47
N ALA A 58 13.54 -4.42 -4.48
CA ALA A 58 14.04 -5.78 -4.31
C ALA A 58 15.00 -6.17 -5.45
N TYR A 59 14.63 -5.89 -6.69
CA TYR A 59 15.48 -6.20 -7.86
C TYR A 59 16.79 -5.41 -7.83
N TYR A 60 16.71 -4.08 -7.60
CA TYR A 60 17.94 -3.29 -7.55
C TYR A 60 18.86 -3.75 -6.43
N LYS A 61 18.36 -3.94 -5.20
CA LYS A 61 19.15 -4.48 -4.09
C LYS A 61 19.84 -5.78 -4.44
N ILE A 62 19.12 -6.75 -4.98
CA ILE A 62 19.70 -8.05 -5.33
C ILE A 62 20.72 -7.91 -6.48
N SER A 63 20.49 -6.98 -7.42
CA SER A 63 21.41 -6.74 -8.54
C SER A 63 22.77 -6.17 -8.09
N THR A 64 22.83 -5.50 -6.93
CA THR A 64 24.08 -4.95 -6.39
C THR A 64 24.91 -5.93 -5.58
N LEU A 65 24.35 -7.10 -5.25
CA LEU A 65 25.05 -8.14 -4.50
C LEU A 65 26.09 -8.85 -5.37
N SER A 66 27.17 -9.30 -4.75
CA SER A 66 28.14 -10.18 -5.40
C SER A 66 27.55 -11.54 -5.76
N ASP A 67 28.18 -12.25 -6.67
CA ASP A 67 27.74 -13.61 -7.04
C ASP A 67 27.83 -14.58 -5.86
N GLU A 68 28.80 -14.37 -4.96
CA GLU A 68 28.93 -15.15 -3.73
C GLU A 68 27.76 -14.92 -2.77
N GLU A 69 27.35 -13.67 -2.54
CA GLU A 69 26.19 -13.32 -1.72
C GLU A 69 24.89 -13.89 -2.31
N LYS A 70 24.69 -13.77 -3.61
CA LYS A 70 23.54 -14.37 -4.31
C LYS A 70 23.52 -15.90 -4.17
N ALA A 71 24.68 -16.54 -4.32
CA ALA A 71 24.80 -18.00 -4.26
C ALA A 71 24.53 -18.55 -2.83
N LYS A 72 24.90 -17.79 -1.78
CA LYS A 72 24.58 -18.16 -0.39
C LYS A 72 23.08 -18.15 -0.14
N GLY A 73 22.36 -17.25 -0.78
CA GLY A 73 20.91 -17.13 -0.69
C GLY A 73 20.44 -15.82 -0.02
N LEU A 74 19.20 -15.52 -0.26
CA LEU A 74 18.52 -14.30 0.17
C LEU A 74 17.44 -14.64 1.18
N ILE A 75 17.21 -13.79 2.14
CA ILE A 75 16.12 -13.96 3.11
C ILE A 75 15.41 -12.65 3.39
N THR A 76 14.12 -12.73 3.62
CA THR A 76 13.31 -11.59 4.07
C THR A 76 12.18 -12.04 4.98
N ALA A 77 11.61 -11.10 5.74
CA ALA A 77 10.36 -11.28 6.47
C ALA A 77 9.28 -10.41 5.85
N SER A 78 8.24 -11.03 5.30
CA SER A 78 7.08 -10.31 4.76
C SER A 78 5.99 -11.30 4.34
N ALA A 79 4.73 -11.00 4.62
CA ALA A 79 3.58 -11.75 4.13
C ALA A 79 2.86 -11.08 2.93
N GLY A 80 3.46 -10.02 2.34
CA GLY A 80 2.79 -9.21 1.33
C GLY A 80 3.67 -8.89 0.11
N ASN A 81 3.57 -7.64 -0.34
CA ASN A 81 4.19 -7.16 -1.58
C ASN A 81 5.72 -7.35 -1.63
N HIS A 82 6.40 -7.18 -0.50
CA HIS A 82 7.85 -7.32 -0.45
C HIS A 82 8.28 -8.78 -0.63
N ALA A 83 7.56 -9.73 -0.01
CA ALA A 83 7.80 -11.16 -0.22
C ALA A 83 7.77 -11.55 -1.70
N GLN A 84 6.75 -11.10 -2.40
CA GLN A 84 6.59 -11.37 -3.84
C GLN A 84 7.68 -10.67 -4.67
N GLY A 85 8.04 -9.42 -4.32
CA GLY A 85 9.11 -8.69 -4.98
C GLY A 85 10.47 -9.37 -4.84
N VAL A 86 10.82 -9.82 -3.63
CA VAL A 86 12.08 -10.55 -3.37
C VAL A 86 12.08 -11.91 -4.07
N ALA A 87 11.00 -12.70 -3.96
CA ALA A 87 10.90 -14.00 -4.61
C ALA A 87 11.07 -13.90 -6.14
N TYR A 88 10.37 -12.96 -6.76
CA TYR A 88 10.47 -12.74 -8.20
C TYR A 88 11.86 -12.27 -8.62
N ALA A 89 12.43 -11.29 -7.92
CA ALA A 89 13.76 -10.75 -8.22
C ALA A 89 14.85 -11.82 -8.03
N ALA A 90 14.81 -12.57 -6.92
CA ALA A 90 15.75 -13.66 -6.66
C ALA A 90 15.74 -14.71 -7.78
N ARG A 91 14.54 -15.12 -8.24
CA ARG A 91 14.38 -16.05 -9.36
C ARG A 91 15.03 -15.54 -10.65
N LYS A 92 14.96 -14.23 -10.91
CA LYS A 92 15.59 -13.62 -12.10
C LYS A 92 17.11 -13.74 -12.08
N PHE A 93 17.72 -13.66 -10.89
CA PHE A 93 19.15 -13.83 -10.69
C PHE A 93 19.58 -15.29 -10.43
N GLY A 94 18.64 -16.24 -10.40
CA GLY A 94 18.93 -17.64 -10.06
C GLY A 94 19.40 -17.83 -8.61
N ALA A 95 19.10 -16.87 -7.72
CA ALA A 95 19.47 -16.89 -6.31
C ALA A 95 18.42 -17.63 -5.48
N PRO A 96 18.79 -18.53 -4.55
CA PRO A 96 17.86 -19.09 -3.58
C PRO A 96 17.26 -17.98 -2.70
N ALA A 97 15.95 -18.05 -2.45
CA ALA A 97 15.28 -17.07 -1.58
C ALA A 97 14.38 -17.75 -0.55
N ILE A 98 14.47 -17.28 0.67
CA ILE A 98 13.65 -17.71 1.80
C ILE A 98 12.79 -16.54 2.25
N VAL A 99 11.52 -16.76 2.46
CA VAL A 99 10.59 -15.77 2.98
C VAL A 99 9.97 -16.30 4.27
N VAL A 100 10.24 -15.60 5.37
CA VAL A 100 9.65 -15.93 6.66
C VAL A 100 8.34 -15.15 6.82
N MET A 101 7.26 -15.86 7.14
CA MET A 101 5.92 -15.31 7.30
C MET A 101 5.31 -15.75 8.63
N PRO A 102 4.43 -14.93 9.25
CA PRO A 102 3.63 -15.39 10.38
C PRO A 102 2.79 -16.62 10.02
N THR A 103 2.56 -17.50 10.99
CA THR A 103 1.70 -18.71 10.83
C THR A 103 0.25 -18.37 10.49
N THR A 104 -0.17 -17.14 10.82
CA THR A 104 -1.50 -16.59 10.53
C THR A 104 -1.65 -16.11 9.08
N THR A 105 -0.59 -16.16 8.28
CA THR A 105 -0.61 -15.68 6.88
C THR A 105 -1.58 -16.53 6.04
N PRO A 106 -2.49 -15.90 5.28
CA PRO A 106 -3.40 -16.63 4.39
C PRO A 106 -2.66 -17.52 3.40
N LEU A 107 -3.15 -18.76 3.21
CA LEU A 107 -2.54 -19.76 2.32
C LEU A 107 -2.35 -19.24 0.89
N LEU A 108 -3.24 -18.39 0.41
CA LEU A 108 -3.12 -17.78 -0.92
C LEU A 108 -1.83 -16.97 -1.06
N LYS A 109 -1.47 -16.16 -0.05
CA LYS A 109 -0.22 -15.36 -0.05
C LYS A 109 1.02 -16.27 0.05
N VAL A 110 0.95 -17.33 0.86
CA VAL A 110 2.01 -18.34 0.98
C VAL A 110 2.26 -19.02 -0.37
N ASN A 111 1.18 -19.54 -0.98
CA ASN A 111 1.28 -20.26 -2.26
C ASN A 111 1.80 -19.36 -3.38
N ARG A 112 1.31 -18.14 -3.48
CA ARG A 112 1.78 -17.18 -4.50
C ARG A 112 3.28 -16.87 -4.37
N THR A 113 3.79 -16.77 -3.14
CA THR A 113 5.22 -16.56 -2.90
C THR A 113 6.05 -17.79 -3.32
N LYS A 114 5.55 -19.01 -3.04
CA LYS A 114 6.19 -20.26 -3.52
C LYS A 114 6.17 -20.38 -5.03
N GLU A 115 5.08 -20.04 -5.70
CA GLU A 115 4.95 -20.03 -7.16
C GLU A 115 5.95 -19.06 -7.82
N LEU A 116 6.31 -17.97 -7.13
CA LEU A 116 7.35 -17.04 -7.56
C LEU A 116 8.77 -17.56 -7.35
N GLY A 117 8.95 -18.72 -6.70
CA GLY A 117 10.23 -19.44 -6.60
C GLY A 117 10.90 -19.36 -5.22
N ALA A 118 10.30 -18.76 -4.20
CA ALA A 118 10.88 -18.71 -2.87
C ALA A 118 10.44 -19.90 -2.01
N GLU A 119 11.31 -20.35 -1.11
CA GLU A 119 10.95 -21.17 0.02
C GLU A 119 10.22 -20.30 1.07
N VAL A 120 9.13 -20.84 1.66
CA VAL A 120 8.38 -20.12 2.71
C VAL A 120 8.51 -20.87 4.03
N VAL A 121 9.00 -20.15 5.04
CA VAL A 121 9.09 -20.60 6.44
C VAL A 121 8.00 -19.89 7.22
N LEU A 122 7.11 -20.65 7.85
CA LEU A 122 6.07 -20.11 8.73
C LEU A 122 6.58 -20.08 10.17
N HIS A 123 6.62 -18.91 10.80
CA HIS A 123 7.11 -18.75 12.17
C HIS A 123 6.44 -17.58 12.89
N GLY A 124 6.08 -17.81 14.16
CA GLY A 124 5.42 -16.82 15.00
C GLY A 124 3.99 -16.48 14.56
N ASN A 125 3.35 -15.58 15.28
CA ASN A 125 1.98 -15.15 15.03
C ASN A 125 1.90 -13.73 14.45
N VAL A 126 2.96 -12.93 14.63
CA VAL A 126 3.06 -11.53 14.20
C VAL A 126 4.32 -11.30 13.37
N TYR A 127 4.35 -10.15 12.67
CA TYR A 127 5.48 -9.78 11.81
C TYR A 127 6.81 -9.73 12.54
N ASP A 128 6.86 -9.19 13.76
CA ASP A 128 8.10 -9.01 14.51
C ASP A 128 8.78 -10.37 14.81
N GLU A 129 8.01 -11.38 15.21
CA GLU A 129 8.51 -12.75 15.44
C GLU A 129 9.05 -13.39 14.16
N ALA A 130 8.36 -13.20 13.03
CA ALA A 130 8.84 -13.68 11.73
C ALA A 130 10.13 -12.94 11.31
N CYS A 131 10.24 -11.66 11.58
CA CYS A 131 11.41 -10.84 11.28
C CYS A 131 12.63 -11.25 12.12
N GLU A 132 12.45 -11.50 13.41
CA GLU A 132 13.52 -12.01 14.28
C GLU A 132 14.02 -13.36 13.78
N LYS A 133 13.10 -14.27 13.44
CA LYS A 133 13.47 -15.58 12.87
C LYS A 133 14.21 -15.47 11.55
N ALA A 134 13.82 -14.54 10.69
CA ALA A 134 14.55 -14.30 9.44
C ALA A 134 15.98 -13.79 9.70
N LYS A 135 16.18 -12.92 10.68
CA LYS A 135 17.51 -12.43 11.09
C LYS A 135 18.38 -13.54 11.70
N GLU A 136 17.79 -14.42 12.53
CA GLU A 136 18.48 -15.59 13.06
C GLU A 136 19.00 -16.50 11.93
N LEU A 137 18.12 -16.87 10.99
CA LEU A 137 18.48 -17.72 9.85
C LEU A 137 19.51 -17.04 8.95
N ALA A 138 19.43 -15.72 8.76
CA ALA A 138 20.42 -14.95 8.03
C ALA A 138 21.80 -15.07 8.67
N ALA A 139 21.89 -14.91 10.01
CA ALA A 139 23.15 -15.02 10.74
C ALA A 139 23.69 -16.45 10.75
N GLU A 140 22.84 -17.47 10.92
CA GLU A 140 23.24 -18.88 10.99
C GLU A 140 23.79 -19.40 9.65
N HIS A 141 23.15 -19.05 8.54
CA HIS A 141 23.46 -19.59 7.22
C HIS A 141 24.20 -18.60 6.31
N GLY A 142 24.40 -17.36 6.74
CA GLY A 142 25.08 -16.32 5.96
C GLY A 142 24.23 -15.80 4.78
N TYR A 143 22.89 -15.87 4.90
CA TYR A 143 21.98 -15.30 3.91
C TYR A 143 22.01 -13.79 3.93
N THR A 144 21.85 -13.15 2.78
CA THR A 144 21.66 -11.70 2.71
C THR A 144 20.21 -11.34 3.05
N PHE A 145 20.04 -10.55 4.11
CA PHE A 145 18.71 -10.06 4.50
C PHE A 145 18.30 -8.88 3.60
N VAL A 146 17.21 -9.05 2.87
CA VAL A 146 16.64 -8.00 2.01
C VAL A 146 15.56 -7.27 2.80
N HIS A 147 15.90 -6.09 3.35
CA HIS A 147 14.98 -5.34 4.21
C HIS A 147 13.83 -4.73 3.42
N PRO A 148 12.56 -4.73 3.92
CA PRO A 148 11.40 -4.24 3.18
C PRO A 148 11.37 -2.73 2.93
N PHE A 149 12.17 -1.92 3.66
CA PHE A 149 12.20 -0.46 3.55
C PHE A 149 13.45 0.22 4.11
N ASP A 150 14.07 -0.28 5.18
CA ASP A 150 15.22 0.38 5.84
C ASP A 150 16.55 -0.10 5.23
N ASP A 151 16.75 0.20 3.95
CA ASP A 151 17.92 -0.16 3.16
C ASP A 151 18.07 0.86 2.02
N LEU A 152 19.25 1.45 1.87
CA LEU A 152 19.48 2.52 0.90
C LEU A 152 19.41 2.03 -0.55
N GLU A 153 19.87 0.82 -0.86
CA GLU A 153 19.74 0.26 -2.19
C GLU A 153 18.27 -0.05 -2.52
N VAL A 154 17.51 -0.59 -1.54
CA VAL A 154 16.07 -0.78 -1.72
C VAL A 154 15.39 0.56 -1.99
N ALA A 155 15.67 1.59 -1.19
CA ALA A 155 15.12 2.93 -1.41
C ALA A 155 15.53 3.52 -2.76
N THR A 156 16.79 3.32 -3.20
CA THR A 156 17.29 3.74 -4.50
C THR A 156 16.49 3.11 -5.64
N GLY A 157 16.27 1.80 -5.59
CA GLY A 157 15.43 1.11 -6.58
C GLY A 157 14.01 1.65 -6.64
N GLN A 158 13.40 1.98 -5.48
CA GLN A 158 12.07 2.60 -5.42
C GLN A 158 12.06 4.02 -6.04
N GLY A 159 13.17 4.74 -5.93
CA GLY A 159 13.33 6.07 -6.53
C GLY A 159 13.17 6.08 -8.06
N SER A 160 13.37 4.96 -8.75
CA SER A 160 13.12 4.84 -10.19
C SER A 160 11.71 5.29 -10.60
N ILE A 161 10.73 5.23 -9.68
CA ILE A 161 9.38 5.76 -9.90
C ILE A 161 9.40 7.28 -10.13
N ALA A 162 10.17 8.02 -9.34
CA ALA A 162 10.31 9.47 -9.52
C ALA A 162 11.00 9.81 -10.84
N MET A 163 11.99 9.00 -11.27
CA MET A 163 12.63 9.16 -12.57
C MET A 163 11.61 9.04 -13.72
N GLU A 164 10.76 8.01 -13.67
CA GLU A 164 9.69 7.81 -14.66
C GLU A 164 8.68 8.96 -14.65
N ILE A 165 8.24 9.39 -13.45
CA ILE A 165 7.30 10.51 -13.31
C ILE A 165 7.87 11.79 -13.94
N VAL A 166 9.11 12.16 -13.63
CA VAL A 166 9.71 13.40 -14.11
C VAL A 166 10.02 13.34 -15.61
N LYS A 167 10.41 12.17 -16.14
CA LYS A 167 10.61 11.97 -17.59
C LYS A 167 9.29 12.11 -18.36
N GLU A 168 8.19 11.58 -17.85
CA GLU A 168 6.89 11.63 -18.53
C GLU A 168 6.15 12.97 -18.30
N LEU A 169 6.28 13.56 -17.11
CA LEU A 169 5.68 14.84 -16.73
C LEU A 169 6.72 15.79 -16.13
N PRO A 170 7.62 16.39 -16.94
CA PRO A 170 8.70 17.27 -16.43
C PRO A 170 8.21 18.48 -15.64
N THR A 171 6.93 18.81 -15.78
CA THR A 171 6.26 19.94 -15.14
C THR A 171 5.39 19.54 -13.96
N VAL A 172 5.64 18.38 -13.35
CA VAL A 172 4.96 17.95 -12.13
C VAL A 172 5.22 18.94 -10.99
N ASP A 173 4.16 19.33 -10.29
CA ASP A 173 4.26 20.24 -9.14
C ASP A 173 4.32 19.49 -7.81
N THR A 174 3.55 18.38 -7.70
CA THR A 174 3.39 17.64 -6.44
C THR A 174 3.33 16.13 -6.69
N ILE A 175 4.01 15.36 -5.86
CA ILE A 175 3.94 13.90 -5.84
C ILE A 175 3.41 13.47 -4.47
N LEU A 176 2.32 12.72 -4.47
CA LEU A 176 1.79 12.06 -3.27
C LEU A 176 2.34 10.64 -3.21
N VAL A 177 2.92 10.27 -2.08
CA VAL A 177 3.56 8.97 -1.88
C VAL A 177 3.07 8.30 -0.59
N PRO A 178 2.57 7.04 -0.62
CA PRO A 178 2.14 6.36 0.59
C PRO A 178 3.35 5.99 1.45
N VAL A 179 3.21 6.15 2.76
CA VAL A 179 4.27 5.91 3.74
C VAL A 179 3.84 4.82 4.72
N GLY A 180 4.68 3.78 4.82
CA GLY A 180 4.73 2.87 5.94
C GLY A 180 6.08 3.02 6.64
N GLY A 181 7.02 2.10 6.44
CA GLY A 181 8.39 2.23 6.98
C GLY A 181 9.27 3.30 6.31
N GLY A 182 8.85 3.88 5.18
CA GLY A 182 9.49 5.03 4.55
C GLY A 182 10.37 4.75 3.33
N GLY A 183 10.64 3.49 2.95
CA GLY A 183 11.59 3.19 1.86
C GLY A 183 11.17 3.74 0.49
N LEU A 184 9.87 3.67 0.14
CA LEU A 184 9.34 4.26 -1.10
C LEU A 184 9.47 5.78 -1.09
N SER A 185 8.98 6.40 -0.02
CA SER A 185 8.99 7.86 0.11
C SER A 185 10.40 8.43 0.17
N THR A 186 11.36 7.71 0.75
CA THR A 186 12.79 8.08 0.71
C THR A 186 13.32 8.11 -0.71
N GLY A 187 13.15 7.03 -1.47
CA GLY A 187 13.64 6.96 -2.85
C GLY A 187 12.99 8.03 -3.74
N VAL A 188 11.66 8.16 -3.66
CA VAL A 188 10.89 9.12 -4.48
C VAL A 188 11.24 10.56 -4.11
N SER A 189 11.24 10.91 -2.82
CA SER A 189 11.48 12.30 -2.41
C SER A 189 12.91 12.74 -2.68
N THR A 190 13.88 11.89 -2.35
CA THR A 190 15.31 12.21 -2.57
C THR A 190 15.58 12.44 -4.04
N LEU A 191 15.16 11.54 -4.92
CA LEU A 191 15.38 11.72 -6.36
C LEU A 191 14.59 12.89 -6.93
N ALA A 192 13.34 13.07 -6.54
CA ALA A 192 12.54 14.22 -7.00
C ALA A 192 13.23 15.55 -6.67
N LYS A 193 13.77 15.69 -5.44
CA LYS A 193 14.51 16.90 -5.03
C LYS A 193 15.83 17.08 -5.77
N MET A 194 16.54 16.01 -6.10
CA MET A 194 17.75 16.06 -6.93
C MET A 194 17.46 16.52 -8.36
N LEU A 195 16.37 16.03 -8.96
CA LEU A 195 15.97 16.36 -10.33
C LEU A 195 15.39 17.78 -10.42
N ASN A 196 14.53 18.15 -9.47
CA ASN A 196 13.93 19.48 -9.40
C ASN A 196 13.48 19.78 -7.96
N PRO A 197 14.22 20.64 -7.22
CA PRO A 197 13.90 20.95 -5.81
C PRO A 197 12.57 21.70 -5.62
N LYS A 198 11.92 22.16 -6.70
CA LYS A 198 10.59 22.79 -6.63
C LYS A 198 9.45 21.78 -6.57
N ILE A 199 9.68 20.53 -6.92
CA ILE A 199 8.68 19.48 -6.79
C ILE A 199 8.39 19.27 -5.30
N LYS A 200 7.11 19.38 -4.92
CA LYS A 200 6.68 19.03 -3.57
C LYS A 200 6.42 17.53 -3.49
N VAL A 201 6.99 16.89 -2.47
CA VAL A 201 6.71 15.49 -2.18
C VAL A 201 6.02 15.40 -0.82
N ILE A 202 4.79 14.90 -0.84
CA ILE A 202 3.94 14.79 0.36
C ILE A 202 3.78 13.31 0.69
N GLY A 203 4.21 12.94 1.89
CA GLY A 203 3.98 11.62 2.46
C GLY A 203 2.51 11.46 2.88
N VAL A 204 1.97 10.27 2.71
CA VAL A 204 0.59 9.97 3.14
C VAL A 204 0.59 8.71 3.99
N GLU A 205 0.19 8.85 5.25
CA GLU A 205 0.08 7.77 6.22
C GLU A 205 -1.38 7.49 6.61
N PRO A 206 -1.72 6.26 7.02
CA PRO A 206 -2.99 6.04 7.71
C PRO A 206 -2.95 6.68 9.10
N ALA A 207 -4.03 7.31 9.53
CA ALA A 207 -4.12 7.95 10.84
C ALA A 207 -3.86 6.97 11.99
N GLY A 208 -4.27 5.71 11.82
CA GLY A 208 -4.02 4.64 12.80
C GLY A 208 -2.61 4.04 12.76
N ALA A 209 -1.68 4.55 11.90
CA ALA A 209 -0.28 4.12 11.83
C ALA A 209 0.62 5.27 11.34
N ASN A 210 0.56 6.42 12.00
CA ASN A 210 1.22 7.67 11.65
C ASN A 210 2.64 7.81 12.24
N CYS A 211 3.42 6.74 12.21
CA CYS A 211 4.74 6.70 12.86
C CYS A 211 5.72 7.74 12.30
N LEU A 212 5.68 8.04 11.01
CA LEU A 212 6.55 9.05 10.41
C LEU A 212 6.16 10.46 10.85
N GLN A 213 4.86 10.80 10.87
CA GLN A 213 4.41 12.11 11.33
C GLN A 213 4.85 12.38 12.77
N GLU A 214 4.69 11.40 13.67
CA GLU A 214 5.15 11.52 15.05
C GLU A 214 6.70 11.60 15.15
N SER A 215 7.41 10.85 14.33
CA SER A 215 8.87 10.89 14.26
C SER A 215 9.40 12.24 13.76
N LEU A 216 8.76 12.83 12.75
CA LEU A 216 9.14 14.16 12.25
C LEU A 216 8.91 15.26 13.31
N LYS A 217 7.81 15.17 14.07
CA LYS A 217 7.55 16.07 15.22
C LYS A 217 8.61 15.92 16.32
N ALA A 218 9.03 14.69 16.60
CA ALA A 218 10.02 14.39 17.62
C ALA A 218 11.48 14.68 17.17
N GLY A 219 11.74 14.72 15.86
CA GLY A 219 13.07 14.88 15.28
C GLY A 219 13.91 13.59 15.29
N HIS A 220 13.32 12.46 15.65
CA HIS A 220 13.94 11.12 15.64
C HIS A 220 12.88 10.03 15.42
N PRO A 221 13.25 8.82 14.99
CA PRO A 221 12.31 7.72 14.86
C PRO A 221 11.57 7.43 16.18
N VAL A 222 10.23 7.36 16.09
CA VAL A 222 9.33 7.06 17.20
C VAL A 222 8.63 5.75 16.92
N THR A 223 8.54 4.87 17.92
CA THR A 223 7.78 3.63 17.86
C THR A 223 6.38 3.83 18.46
N LEU A 224 5.34 3.61 17.65
CA LEU A 224 3.96 3.64 18.10
C LEU A 224 3.67 2.44 19.02
N GLU A 225 2.91 2.66 20.08
CA GLU A 225 2.47 1.58 20.98
C GLU A 225 1.56 0.61 20.23
N ASN A 226 0.58 1.14 19.49
CA ASN A 226 -0.40 0.36 18.75
C ASN A 226 -0.53 0.89 17.32
N VAL A 227 -0.88 -0.02 16.42
CA VAL A 227 -1.21 0.27 15.03
C VAL A 227 -2.58 -0.33 14.74
N ASN A 228 -3.49 0.48 14.22
CA ASN A 228 -4.84 0.05 13.86
C ASN A 228 -5.30 0.73 12.59
N THR A 229 -5.21 0.03 11.46
CA THR A 229 -5.65 0.51 10.15
C THR A 229 -5.93 -0.65 9.20
N ILE A 230 -6.83 -0.45 8.24
CA ILE A 230 -7.08 -1.40 7.14
C ILE A 230 -5.97 -1.34 6.07
N ALA A 231 -5.10 -0.34 6.10
CA ALA A 231 -3.98 -0.18 5.16
C ALA A 231 -2.76 -1.03 5.59
N ASP A 232 -2.91 -2.35 5.55
CA ASP A 232 -1.96 -3.35 6.06
C ASP A 232 -0.53 -3.20 5.50
N GLY A 233 -0.36 -2.82 4.25
CA GLY A 233 0.96 -2.60 3.62
C GLY A 233 1.72 -1.38 4.17
N THR A 234 1.05 -0.49 4.90
CA THR A 234 1.62 0.70 5.55
C THR A 234 1.46 0.70 7.07
N ALA A 235 0.94 -0.39 7.65
CA ALA A 235 0.74 -0.59 9.08
C ALA A 235 2.07 -0.87 9.80
N VAL A 236 2.93 0.13 9.92
CA VAL A 236 4.28 0.04 10.48
C VAL A 236 4.37 0.85 11.78
N LYS A 237 4.99 0.26 12.81
CA LYS A 237 5.14 0.92 14.12
C LYS A 237 6.24 1.97 14.17
N THR A 238 7.31 1.77 13.38
CA THR A 238 8.52 2.60 13.45
C THR A 238 9.05 2.83 12.04
N PRO A 239 9.37 4.06 11.63
CA PRO A 239 10.05 4.30 10.35
C PRO A 239 11.47 3.76 10.39
N GLY A 240 12.06 3.48 9.24
CA GLY A 240 13.44 3.02 9.14
C GLY A 240 14.44 4.04 9.70
N GLU A 241 15.36 3.59 10.53
CA GLU A 241 16.37 4.47 11.16
C GLU A 241 17.38 5.00 10.14
N THR A 242 17.81 4.13 9.21
CA THR A 242 18.80 4.47 8.17
C THR A 242 18.26 5.51 7.20
N ILE A 243 16.97 5.42 6.87
CA ILE A 243 16.32 6.27 5.85
C ILE A 243 15.65 7.51 6.44
N PHE A 244 15.42 7.57 7.76
CA PHE A 244 14.73 8.69 8.41
C PHE A 244 15.36 10.07 8.14
N PRO A 245 16.70 10.26 8.16
CA PRO A 245 17.30 11.55 7.83
C PRO A 245 16.93 12.07 6.44
N TYR A 246 16.78 11.17 5.46
CA TYR A 246 16.37 11.55 4.09
C TYR A 246 14.90 11.96 4.04
N LEU A 247 14.03 11.29 4.81
CA LEU A 247 12.62 11.67 4.91
C LEU A 247 12.46 13.04 5.54
N GLN A 248 13.23 13.32 6.61
CA GLN A 248 13.23 14.61 7.29
C GLN A 248 13.72 15.75 6.38
N GLU A 249 14.68 15.46 5.50
CA GLU A 249 15.25 16.47 4.59
C GLU A 249 14.37 16.72 3.35
N ASN A 250 13.75 15.67 2.79
CA ASN A 250 13.19 15.72 1.43
C ASN A 250 11.67 15.68 1.34
N LEU A 251 10.95 15.35 2.42
CA LEU A 251 9.49 15.48 2.44
C LEU A 251 9.09 16.92 2.79
N ASP A 252 8.16 17.46 2.01
CA ASP A 252 7.64 18.80 2.27
C ASP A 252 6.50 18.80 3.29
N ASP A 253 5.75 17.71 3.38
CA ASP A 253 4.61 17.55 4.30
C ASP A 253 4.24 16.08 4.48
N VAL A 254 3.46 15.79 5.51
CA VAL A 254 2.85 14.47 5.74
C VAL A 254 1.36 14.64 6.09
N ILE A 255 0.50 13.98 5.32
CA ILE A 255 -0.95 13.96 5.51
C ILE A 255 -1.34 12.60 6.10
N THR A 256 -2.20 12.60 7.11
CA THR A 256 -2.81 11.38 7.66
C THR A 256 -4.23 11.20 7.14
N ILE A 257 -4.62 9.94 6.85
CA ILE A 257 -5.90 9.57 6.24
C ILE A 257 -6.62 8.57 7.15
N GLU A 258 -7.89 8.81 7.41
CA GLU A 258 -8.74 7.89 8.15
C GLU A 258 -9.18 6.70 7.27
N ASP A 259 -9.38 5.53 7.89
CA ASP A 259 -9.76 4.31 7.16
C ASP A 259 -11.07 4.45 6.37
N ASP A 260 -12.02 5.23 6.88
CA ASP A 260 -13.28 5.50 6.17
C ASP A 260 -13.07 6.25 4.84
N GLU A 261 -12.04 7.12 4.76
CA GLU A 261 -11.70 7.81 3.52
C GLU A 261 -11.13 6.86 2.46
N LEU A 262 -10.42 5.80 2.89
CA LEU A 262 -9.89 4.77 2.00
C LEU A 262 -11.04 3.98 1.35
N ILE A 263 -12.10 3.65 2.11
CA ILE A 263 -13.27 2.94 1.59
C ILE A 263 -13.98 3.77 0.51
N VAL A 264 -14.09 5.08 0.71
CA VAL A 264 -14.65 6.00 -0.31
C VAL A 264 -13.73 6.08 -1.54
N ALA A 265 -12.42 6.25 -1.32
CA ALA A 265 -11.43 6.33 -2.40
C ALA A 265 -11.39 5.05 -3.25
N PHE A 266 -11.60 3.88 -2.61
CA PHE A 266 -11.68 2.61 -3.31
C PHE A 266 -12.81 2.58 -4.35
N LEU A 267 -14.02 2.99 -3.97
CA LEU A 267 -15.14 3.04 -4.93
C LEU A 267 -14.89 4.09 -6.02
N ASP A 268 -14.32 5.25 -5.68
CA ASP A 268 -14.01 6.29 -6.66
C ASP A 268 -13.07 5.79 -7.76
N ILE A 269 -11.96 5.11 -7.38
CA ILE A 269 -11.00 4.59 -8.35
C ILE A 269 -11.58 3.42 -9.16
N LEU A 270 -12.30 2.52 -8.49
CA LEU A 270 -12.90 1.35 -9.14
C LEU A 270 -13.98 1.77 -10.16
N GLU A 271 -14.87 2.69 -9.80
CA GLU A 271 -15.97 3.12 -10.66
C GLU A 271 -15.49 4.01 -11.82
N ASN A 272 -14.51 4.88 -11.61
CA ASN A 272 -14.08 5.86 -12.61
C ASN A 272 -12.88 5.40 -13.44
N HIS A 273 -11.99 4.57 -12.90
CA HIS A 273 -10.77 4.12 -13.58
C HIS A 273 -10.70 2.62 -13.84
N LYS A 274 -11.60 1.81 -13.26
CA LYS A 274 -11.61 0.33 -13.38
C LYS A 274 -10.32 -0.31 -12.86
N MET A 275 -9.66 0.37 -11.91
CA MET A 275 -8.42 -0.11 -11.30
C MET A 275 -8.69 -0.69 -9.92
N LEU A 276 -8.10 -1.86 -9.64
CA LEU A 276 -8.03 -2.45 -8.32
C LEU A 276 -6.77 -1.95 -7.61
N VAL A 277 -6.95 -1.23 -6.52
CA VAL A 277 -5.88 -0.67 -5.69
C VAL A 277 -6.07 -1.16 -4.26
N GLU A 278 -5.02 -1.68 -3.63
CA GLU A 278 -5.06 -2.10 -2.23
C GLU A 278 -5.14 -0.91 -1.26
N ASN A 279 -5.58 -1.14 -0.02
CA ASN A 279 -5.83 -0.07 0.94
C ASN A 279 -4.64 0.88 1.14
N SER A 280 -3.41 0.36 1.18
CA SER A 280 -2.20 1.21 1.28
C SER A 280 -1.96 2.06 0.04
N GLY A 281 -2.34 1.58 -1.14
CA GLY A 281 -2.27 2.34 -2.40
C GLY A 281 -3.35 3.42 -2.51
N LEU A 282 -4.48 3.26 -1.79
CA LEU A 282 -5.57 4.23 -1.75
C LEU A 282 -5.26 5.48 -0.94
N LEU A 283 -4.27 5.44 -0.05
CA LEU A 283 -3.88 6.58 0.79
C LEU A 283 -3.70 7.86 -0.04
N THR A 284 -2.96 7.77 -1.14
CA THR A 284 -2.67 8.93 -1.99
C THR A 284 -3.90 9.40 -2.80
N ILE A 285 -4.86 8.52 -3.07
CA ILE A 285 -6.14 8.89 -3.70
C ILE A 285 -7.01 9.64 -2.69
N ALA A 286 -7.14 9.12 -1.47
CA ALA A 286 -7.88 9.77 -0.41
C ALA A 286 -7.30 11.16 -0.07
N ALA A 287 -5.95 11.27 -0.03
CA ALA A 287 -5.24 12.52 0.23
C ALA A 287 -5.52 13.63 -0.81
N LEU A 288 -5.97 13.30 -2.01
CA LEU A 288 -6.30 14.31 -3.03
C LEU A 288 -7.37 15.30 -2.55
N LYS A 289 -8.30 14.87 -1.69
CA LYS A 289 -9.35 15.72 -1.12
C LYS A 289 -8.83 16.76 -0.13
N HIS A 290 -7.65 16.54 0.43
CA HIS A 290 -7.01 17.43 1.39
C HIS A 290 -6.14 18.51 0.72
N LEU A 291 -5.93 18.41 -0.60
CA LEU A 291 -5.15 19.38 -1.35
C LEU A 291 -5.98 20.63 -1.67
N LYS A 292 -5.30 21.80 -1.67
CA LYS A 292 -5.91 23.04 -2.11
C LYS A 292 -6.12 23.05 -3.64
N PRO A 293 -7.24 23.63 -4.15
CA PRO A 293 -7.52 23.74 -5.58
C PRO A 293 -6.66 24.85 -6.21
N GLU A 294 -5.44 24.54 -6.64
CA GLU A 294 -4.47 25.50 -7.16
C GLU A 294 -4.12 25.30 -8.64
N GLY A 295 -4.81 24.36 -9.33
CA GLY A 295 -4.53 24.03 -10.73
C GLY A 295 -3.19 23.31 -10.92
N LYS A 296 -2.60 22.78 -9.85
CA LYS A 296 -1.31 22.09 -9.85
C LYS A 296 -1.38 20.73 -10.53
N LYS A 297 -0.26 20.30 -11.11
CA LYS A 297 -0.07 18.94 -11.62
C LYS A 297 0.35 18.03 -10.48
N VAL A 298 -0.56 17.17 -10.07
CA VAL A 298 -0.39 16.27 -8.94
C VAL A 298 -0.29 14.83 -9.44
N VAL A 299 0.76 14.13 -9.07
CA VAL A 299 0.91 12.69 -9.33
C VAL A 299 0.67 11.93 -8.03
N SER A 300 -0.30 11.02 -8.05
CA SER A 300 -0.62 10.10 -6.95
C SER A 300 -0.05 8.72 -7.28
N ILE A 301 0.83 8.17 -6.43
CA ILE A 301 1.43 6.84 -6.62
C ILE A 301 0.49 5.79 -6.06
N LEU A 302 -0.05 4.94 -6.93
CA LEU A 302 -0.89 3.78 -6.56
C LEU A 302 0.03 2.60 -6.28
N SER A 303 0.47 2.45 -5.04
CA SER A 303 1.63 1.61 -4.68
C SER A 303 1.44 0.10 -4.88
N GLY A 304 0.21 -0.41 -4.83
CA GLY A 304 -0.08 -1.82 -5.02
C GLY A 304 -1.56 -2.12 -5.21
N GLY A 305 -1.86 -3.36 -5.63
CA GLY A 305 -3.20 -3.86 -5.87
C GLY A 305 -3.45 -5.28 -5.32
N ASN A 306 -2.57 -5.81 -4.48
CA ASN A 306 -2.63 -7.18 -3.95
C ASN A 306 -3.65 -7.30 -2.80
N MET A 307 -4.91 -7.08 -3.10
CA MET A 307 -6.04 -7.26 -2.17
C MET A 307 -6.63 -8.66 -2.32
N ASP A 308 -6.96 -9.31 -1.22
CA ASP A 308 -7.70 -10.57 -1.28
C ASP A 308 -9.19 -10.32 -1.59
N ILE A 309 -9.84 -11.34 -2.16
CA ILE A 309 -11.22 -11.22 -2.64
C ILE A 309 -12.23 -11.02 -1.50
N ILE A 310 -11.96 -11.53 -0.29
CA ILE A 310 -12.86 -11.38 0.87
C ILE A 310 -12.80 -9.93 1.35
N THR A 311 -11.59 -9.39 1.49
CA THR A 311 -11.37 -7.97 1.83
C THR A 311 -11.99 -7.07 0.77
N LEU A 312 -11.80 -7.38 -0.52
CA LEU A 312 -12.41 -6.65 -1.64
C LEU A 312 -13.93 -6.59 -1.50
N ALA A 313 -14.58 -7.74 -1.27
CA ALA A 313 -16.04 -7.80 -1.12
C ALA A 313 -16.53 -6.95 0.07
N SER A 314 -15.80 -6.99 1.20
CA SER A 314 -16.11 -6.21 2.39
C SER A 314 -15.96 -4.69 2.15
N VAL A 315 -14.88 -4.27 1.50
CA VAL A 315 -14.65 -2.84 1.18
C VAL A 315 -15.72 -2.31 0.22
N VAL A 316 -16.08 -3.09 -0.81
CA VAL A 316 -17.18 -2.73 -1.73
C VAL A 316 -18.49 -2.56 -0.97
N GLN A 317 -18.85 -3.53 -0.13
CA GLN A 317 -20.11 -3.49 0.62
C GLN A 317 -20.15 -2.28 1.56
N ASN A 318 -19.09 -2.06 2.34
CA ASN A 318 -18.98 -0.93 3.26
C ASN A 318 -19.04 0.41 2.51
N GLY A 319 -18.37 0.54 1.39
CA GLY A 319 -18.42 1.74 0.57
C GLY A 319 -19.79 2.04 -0.01
N LEU A 320 -20.55 1.01 -0.41
CA LEU A 320 -21.94 1.17 -0.87
C LEU A 320 -22.86 1.63 0.27
N ILE A 321 -22.63 1.13 1.49
CA ILE A 321 -23.35 1.57 2.70
C ILE A 321 -23.02 3.03 3.03
N GLN A 322 -21.75 3.40 3.07
CA GLN A 322 -21.32 4.78 3.35
C GLN A 322 -21.88 5.80 2.35
N ARG A 323 -22.05 5.39 1.08
CA ARG A 323 -22.66 6.21 0.04
C ARG A 323 -24.19 6.15 0.01
N SER A 324 -24.82 5.53 1.00
CA SER A 324 -26.27 5.34 1.08
C SER A 324 -26.88 4.66 -0.17
N ARG A 325 -26.08 3.87 -0.90
CA ARG A 325 -26.55 3.06 -2.05
C ARG A 325 -27.16 1.75 -1.61
N ILE A 326 -26.78 1.26 -0.45
CA ILE A 326 -27.34 0.11 0.24
C ILE A 326 -27.54 0.49 1.70
N PHE A 327 -28.66 0.10 2.27
CA PHE A 327 -28.92 0.28 3.70
C PHE A 327 -29.70 -0.90 4.25
N THR A 328 -29.55 -1.16 5.54
CA THR A 328 -30.30 -2.22 6.24
C THR A 328 -31.38 -1.58 7.10
N VAL A 329 -32.60 -2.08 6.98
CA VAL A 329 -33.74 -1.70 7.79
C VAL A 329 -34.14 -2.87 8.66
N SER A 330 -34.18 -2.70 9.97
CA SER A 330 -34.74 -3.66 10.90
C SER A 330 -36.16 -3.22 11.28
N VAL A 331 -37.14 -4.07 11.02
CA VAL A 331 -38.54 -3.78 11.32
C VAL A 331 -39.07 -4.81 12.30
N LEU A 332 -39.55 -4.38 13.46
CA LEU A 332 -40.24 -5.23 14.40
C LEU A 332 -41.70 -5.35 13.95
N LEU A 333 -42.14 -6.58 13.67
CA LEU A 333 -43.46 -6.86 13.18
C LEU A 333 -44.23 -7.72 14.19
N PRO A 334 -45.56 -7.53 14.37
CA PRO A 334 -46.40 -8.47 15.06
C PRO A 334 -46.36 -9.84 14.38
N ASP A 335 -46.37 -10.92 15.18
CA ASP A 335 -46.36 -12.29 14.65
C ASP A 335 -47.79 -12.68 14.19
N VAL A 336 -48.21 -12.09 13.07
CA VAL A 336 -49.49 -12.37 12.42
C VAL A 336 -49.31 -12.44 10.89
N PRO A 337 -50.10 -13.25 10.17
CA PRO A 337 -50.01 -13.38 8.72
C PRO A 337 -50.13 -12.03 7.99
N GLY A 338 -49.35 -11.90 6.89
CA GLY A 338 -49.42 -10.76 5.98
C GLY A 338 -48.55 -9.55 6.36
N GLN A 339 -47.81 -9.53 7.46
CA GLN A 339 -47.00 -8.38 7.84
C GLN A 339 -45.81 -8.15 6.86
N LEU A 340 -45.16 -9.21 6.41
CA LEU A 340 -44.07 -9.11 5.41
C LEU A 340 -44.59 -8.48 4.09
N ASN A 341 -45.84 -8.82 3.69
CA ASN A 341 -46.44 -8.23 2.49
C ASN A 341 -46.62 -6.70 2.64
N LYS A 342 -46.97 -6.22 3.82
CA LYS A 342 -47.08 -4.76 4.07
C LYS A 342 -45.72 -4.06 3.95
N VAL A 343 -44.66 -4.64 4.54
CA VAL A 343 -43.31 -4.08 4.44
C VAL A 343 -42.82 -4.07 2.99
N SER A 344 -42.93 -5.19 2.28
CA SER A 344 -42.50 -5.30 0.88
C SER A 344 -43.26 -4.33 -0.03
N LYS A 345 -44.57 -4.09 0.22
CA LYS A 345 -45.34 -3.11 -0.52
C LYS A 345 -44.84 -1.69 -0.31
N VAL A 346 -44.58 -1.29 0.95
CA VAL A 346 -44.03 0.05 1.26
C VAL A 346 -42.70 0.28 0.56
N ILE A 347 -41.81 -0.73 0.56
CA ILE A 347 -40.51 -0.65 -0.12
C ILE A 347 -40.72 -0.50 -1.64
N ALA A 348 -41.64 -1.29 -2.23
CA ALA A 348 -41.95 -1.22 -3.65
C ALA A 348 -42.59 0.14 -4.06
N ASP A 349 -43.46 0.71 -3.23
CA ASP A 349 -44.11 2.00 -3.49
C ASP A 349 -43.10 3.17 -3.55
N VAL A 350 -41.95 3.05 -2.88
CA VAL A 350 -40.83 4.00 -2.98
C VAL A 350 -39.74 3.56 -3.97
N GLN A 351 -40.05 2.59 -4.84
CA GLN A 351 -39.12 2.01 -5.81
C GLN A 351 -37.87 1.38 -5.22
N GLY A 352 -37.92 1.00 -3.96
CA GLY A 352 -36.83 0.27 -3.28
C GLY A 352 -36.75 -1.18 -3.79
N ASN A 353 -35.52 -1.70 -3.90
CA ASN A 353 -35.26 -3.10 -4.23
C ASN A 353 -34.70 -3.84 -3.02
N VAL A 354 -35.30 -4.98 -2.68
CA VAL A 354 -34.83 -5.85 -1.59
C VAL A 354 -33.78 -6.81 -2.15
N ILE A 355 -32.53 -6.61 -1.78
CA ILE A 355 -31.40 -7.48 -2.20
C ILE A 355 -31.15 -8.63 -1.22
N LYS A 356 -31.53 -8.47 0.04
CA LYS A 356 -31.43 -9.51 1.08
C LYS A 356 -32.56 -9.34 2.09
N LEU A 357 -33.16 -10.44 2.52
CA LEU A 357 -34.15 -10.46 3.58
C LEU A 357 -33.73 -11.51 4.62
N GLU A 358 -33.72 -11.11 5.87
CA GLU A 358 -33.55 -12.00 7.01
C GLU A 358 -34.80 -11.90 7.89
N HIS A 359 -35.38 -13.04 8.21
CA HIS A 359 -36.56 -13.13 9.12
C HIS A 359 -36.15 -13.93 10.35
N ASN A 360 -36.23 -13.30 11.52
CA ASN A 360 -35.87 -13.93 12.78
C ASN A 360 -37.05 -13.87 13.76
N GLN A 361 -37.62 -15.04 14.08
CA GLN A 361 -38.76 -15.17 15.01
C GLN A 361 -38.34 -15.28 16.49
N PHE A 362 -37.05 -15.52 16.76
CA PHE A 362 -36.56 -15.85 18.11
C PHE A 362 -35.80 -14.72 18.80
N VAL A 363 -35.94 -13.49 18.34
CA VAL A 363 -35.45 -12.36 19.12
C VAL A 363 -36.33 -12.23 20.35
N SER A 364 -35.82 -12.60 21.53
CA SER A 364 -36.52 -12.46 22.79
C SER A 364 -36.81 -10.98 23.04
N VAL A 365 -38.00 -10.53 22.67
CA VAL A 365 -38.54 -9.27 23.18
C VAL A 365 -38.96 -9.57 24.60
N ASN A 366 -38.36 -8.86 25.56
CA ASN A 366 -38.85 -8.87 26.96
C ASN A 366 -40.37 -8.61 26.93
N ARG A 367 -41.16 -9.61 27.32
CA ARG A 367 -42.64 -9.55 27.38
C ARG A 367 -43.14 -8.68 28.53
N ASN A 368 -42.36 -7.73 29.03
CA ASN A 368 -42.78 -6.84 30.10
C ASN A 368 -42.48 -5.39 29.71
N SER A 369 -43.40 -4.82 28.95
CA SER A 369 -43.76 -3.39 29.01
C SER A 369 -45.09 -3.20 28.30
#